data_cc6541b7b8cc36f084913f8e12f65c28
#
_entry.id   cc6541b7b8cc36f084913f8e12f65c28
#
_cell.length_a   1.000
_cell.length_b   1.000
_cell.length_c   1.000
_cell.angle_alpha   90.00
_cell.angle_beta   90.00
_cell.angle_gamma   90.00
#
_symmetry.space_group_name_H-M   'P 1'
#
loop_
_entity.id
_entity.type
_entity.pdbx_description
1 polymer ?
#
loop_
_entity_poly.entity_id
_entity_poly.type
_entity_poly.pdbx_seq_one_letter_code
_entity_poly.pdbx_strand_id
1 'polypeptide(L)'
;MSEAHPSADTRSELQRWLGSYSEDHRHPANIAIHWVCVPLILWTVIAALWTVPVPPWLGRPGLWAGACMLVALMFYLRLSRTLGYAMLGVFVLLGLGSEGLYRALGAMPLLALAGGVFLVAWIAQFIGHHLEGKRPSFLTDLAYLLIGPAWLVAKLLRRLGVAI
;
A
#
# COMPACT_ATOMS: atom_id res chain seq x y z
N MET A 1 19.87 -45.11 -3.69
CA MET A 1 18.65 -44.27 -3.56
C MET A 1 19.12 -42.92 -3.07
N SER A 2 19.22 -41.94 -3.98
CA SER A 2 19.64 -40.57 -3.67
C SER A 2 18.42 -39.82 -3.27
N GLU A 3 18.29 -39.44 -1.98
CA GLU A 3 17.26 -38.56 -1.50
C GLU A 3 17.55 -37.13 -2.05
N ALA A 4 16.74 -36.70 -2.98
CA ALA A 4 16.76 -35.31 -3.42
C ALA A 4 16.33 -34.43 -2.25
N HIS A 5 17.28 -33.72 -1.62
CA HIS A 5 17.02 -32.65 -0.70
C HIS A 5 16.15 -31.61 -1.42
N PRO A 6 15.02 -31.15 -0.85
CA PRO A 6 14.26 -30.06 -1.42
C PRO A 6 15.18 -28.85 -1.49
N SER A 7 15.39 -28.33 -2.69
CA SER A 7 16.17 -27.12 -2.93
C SER A 7 15.56 -25.98 -2.08
N ALA A 8 16.33 -25.48 -1.12
CA ALA A 8 15.94 -24.31 -0.32
C ALA A 8 15.55 -23.19 -1.28
N ASP A 9 14.38 -22.59 -1.09
CA ASP A 9 13.88 -21.48 -1.91
C ASP A 9 14.85 -20.29 -1.77
N THR A 10 15.70 -20.08 -2.78
CA THR A 10 16.73 -19.04 -2.82
C THR A 10 16.16 -17.65 -3.11
N ARG A 11 14.84 -17.53 -3.31
CA ARG A 11 14.20 -16.25 -3.54
C ARG A 11 14.28 -15.35 -2.31
N SER A 12 14.53 -14.06 -2.52
CA SER A 12 14.46 -13.08 -1.43
C SER A 12 13.04 -13.03 -0.83
N GLU A 13 12.94 -12.60 0.42
CA GLU A 13 11.64 -12.43 1.09
C GLU A 13 10.69 -11.54 0.27
N LEU A 14 11.22 -10.44 -0.28
CA LEU A 14 10.47 -9.56 -1.19
C LEU A 14 9.94 -10.33 -2.42
N GLN A 15 10.78 -11.15 -3.05
CA GLN A 15 10.37 -11.92 -4.23
C GLN A 15 9.27 -12.93 -3.91
N ARG A 16 9.28 -13.53 -2.73
CA ARG A 16 8.21 -14.42 -2.27
C ARG A 16 6.89 -13.66 -2.10
N TRP A 17 6.90 -12.53 -1.39
CA TRP A 17 5.72 -11.69 -1.21
C TRP A 17 5.13 -11.18 -2.53
N LEU A 18 5.97 -10.63 -3.41
CA LEU A 18 5.52 -10.12 -4.71
C LEU A 18 5.04 -11.24 -5.63
N GLY A 19 5.65 -12.41 -5.57
CA GLY A 19 5.26 -13.60 -6.33
C GLY A 19 3.88 -14.08 -5.92
N SER A 20 3.67 -14.35 -4.63
CA SER A 20 2.39 -14.77 -4.08
C SER A 20 1.27 -13.77 -4.41
N TYR A 21 1.52 -12.48 -4.24
CA TYR A 21 0.54 -11.45 -4.60
C TYR A 21 0.22 -11.44 -6.10
N SER A 22 1.22 -11.67 -6.97
CA SER A 22 1.02 -11.74 -8.43
C SER A 22 0.20 -12.95 -8.85
N GLU A 23 0.25 -14.05 -8.11
CA GLU A 23 -0.56 -15.24 -8.38
C GLU A 23 -2.05 -15.00 -8.17
N ASP A 24 -2.41 -14.08 -7.27
CA ASP A 24 -3.78 -13.67 -6.99
C ASP A 24 -4.28 -12.51 -7.88
N HIS A 25 -3.42 -12.00 -8.77
CA HIS A 25 -3.70 -10.83 -9.60
C HIS A 25 -3.22 -11.08 -11.04
N ARG A 26 -3.99 -11.90 -11.80
CA ARG A 26 -3.68 -12.27 -13.20
C ARG A 26 -4.66 -11.66 -14.18
N HIS A 27 -5.91 -11.45 -13.79
CA HIS A 27 -6.95 -10.90 -14.67
C HIS A 27 -6.65 -9.42 -14.97
N PRO A 28 -6.60 -9.01 -16.27
CA PRO A 28 -6.21 -7.64 -16.66
C PRO A 28 -7.06 -6.54 -16.01
N ALA A 29 -8.39 -6.76 -15.92
CA ALA A 29 -9.29 -5.79 -15.29
C ALA A 29 -9.02 -5.66 -13.78
N ASN A 30 -8.75 -6.77 -13.08
CA ASN A 30 -8.39 -6.74 -11.67
C ASN A 30 -7.08 -5.96 -11.45
N ILE A 31 -6.06 -6.21 -12.27
CA ILE A 31 -4.80 -5.46 -12.25
C ILE A 31 -5.05 -3.96 -12.48
N ALA A 32 -5.88 -3.59 -13.47
CA ALA A 32 -6.20 -2.19 -13.75
C ALA A 32 -6.91 -1.52 -12.57
N ILE A 33 -7.87 -2.19 -11.94
CA ILE A 33 -8.54 -1.73 -10.74
C ILE A 33 -7.53 -1.49 -9.62
N HIS A 34 -6.57 -2.41 -9.41
CA HIS A 34 -5.54 -2.27 -8.37
C HIS A 34 -4.62 -1.07 -8.61
N TRP A 35 -4.28 -0.75 -9.87
CA TRP A 35 -3.47 0.44 -10.19
C TRP A 35 -4.12 1.75 -9.75
N VAL A 36 -5.44 1.81 -9.68
CA VAL A 36 -6.18 3.00 -9.24
C VAL A 36 -6.54 2.89 -7.76
N CYS A 37 -7.13 1.78 -7.35
CA CYS A 37 -7.73 1.67 -6.01
C CYS A 37 -6.70 1.52 -4.90
N VAL A 38 -5.58 0.81 -5.11
CA VAL A 38 -4.57 0.62 -4.05
C VAL A 38 -3.92 1.94 -3.64
N PRO A 39 -3.47 2.84 -4.55
CA PRO A 39 -2.99 4.17 -4.16
C PRO A 39 -4.07 5.02 -3.46
N LEU A 40 -5.32 4.94 -3.91
CA LEU A 40 -6.43 5.65 -3.28
C LEU A 40 -6.71 5.13 -1.86
N ILE A 41 -6.75 3.82 -1.66
CA ILE A 41 -6.92 3.21 -0.33
C ILE A 41 -5.77 3.64 0.59
N LEU A 42 -4.52 3.57 0.13
CA LEU A 42 -3.38 4.01 0.91
C LEU A 42 -3.51 5.50 1.29
N TRP A 43 -3.87 6.36 0.33
CA TRP A 43 -4.11 7.77 0.61
C TRP A 43 -5.23 7.98 1.62
N THR A 44 -6.37 7.29 1.51
CA THR A 44 -7.50 7.48 2.43
C THR A 44 -7.15 7.12 3.86
N VAL A 45 -6.33 6.08 4.07
CA VAL A 45 -5.81 5.72 5.40
C VAL A 45 -4.93 6.84 5.95
N ILE A 46 -4.00 7.36 5.14
CA ILE A 46 -3.13 8.48 5.54
C ILE A 46 -3.97 9.72 5.85
N ALA A 47 -4.92 10.08 4.98
CA ALA A 47 -5.79 11.23 5.15
C ALA A 47 -6.69 11.12 6.40
N ALA A 48 -7.24 9.94 6.67
CA ALA A 48 -8.02 9.70 7.87
C ALA A 48 -7.15 9.85 9.14
N LEU A 49 -5.95 9.27 9.16
CA LEU A 49 -4.99 9.43 10.27
C LEU A 49 -4.53 10.89 10.43
N TRP A 50 -4.53 11.70 9.34
CA TRP A 50 -4.21 13.13 9.39
C TRP A 50 -5.24 13.93 10.18
N THR A 51 -6.49 13.49 10.18
CA THR A 51 -7.59 14.14 10.90
C THR A 51 -7.65 13.81 12.40
N VAL A 52 -6.91 12.81 12.85
CA VAL A 52 -6.89 12.40 14.26
C VAL A 52 -6.31 13.54 15.11
N PRO A 53 -7.03 14.00 16.14
CA PRO A 53 -6.57 15.10 16.98
C PRO A 53 -5.21 14.83 17.62
N VAL A 54 -4.33 15.84 17.58
CA VAL A 54 -3.03 15.80 18.22
C VAL A 54 -3.01 16.89 19.30
N PRO A 55 -2.72 16.56 20.57
CA PRO A 55 -2.57 17.56 21.61
C PRO A 55 -1.49 18.60 21.24
N PRO A 56 -1.73 19.90 21.44
CA PRO A 56 -0.80 20.96 21.00
C PRO A 56 0.64 20.82 21.54
N TRP A 57 0.78 20.23 22.73
CA TRP A 57 2.08 19.98 23.35
C TRP A 57 2.83 18.79 22.72
N LEU A 58 2.14 17.89 22.02
CA LEU A 58 2.73 16.70 21.41
C LEU A 58 3.16 16.96 19.95
N GLY A 59 2.46 17.83 19.23
CA GLY A 59 2.82 18.08 17.83
C GLY A 59 1.74 18.79 17.02
N ARG A 60 1.68 18.45 15.73
CA ARG A 60 0.80 19.03 14.73
C ARG A 60 -0.14 17.98 14.13
N PRO A 61 -1.24 18.38 13.46
CA PRO A 61 -2.00 17.46 12.61
C PRO A 61 -1.11 16.66 11.69
N GLY A 62 -1.46 15.40 11.46
CA GLY A 62 -0.65 14.47 10.68
C GLY A 62 0.41 13.69 11.46
N LEU A 63 0.62 13.95 12.76
CA LEU A 63 1.59 13.21 13.58
C LEU A 63 1.35 11.70 13.54
N TRP A 64 0.12 11.27 13.71
CA TRP A 64 -0.23 9.85 13.72
C TRP A 64 -0.06 9.20 12.34
N ALA A 65 -0.41 9.93 11.28
CA ALA A 65 -0.13 9.50 9.91
C ALA A 65 1.38 9.35 9.67
N GLY A 66 2.18 10.33 10.10
CA GLY A 66 3.64 10.29 10.00
C GLY A 66 4.24 9.11 10.76
N ALA A 67 3.77 8.84 11.97
CA ALA A 67 4.23 7.68 12.75
C ALA A 67 3.91 6.34 12.06
N CYS A 68 2.69 6.18 11.54
CA CYS A 68 2.31 4.98 10.81
C CYS A 68 3.11 4.83 9.50
N MET A 69 3.30 5.93 8.75
CA MET A 69 4.13 5.91 7.53
C MET A 69 5.59 5.54 7.86
N LEU A 70 6.14 6.01 8.97
CA LEU A 70 7.50 5.66 9.40
C LEU A 70 7.62 4.16 9.72
N VAL A 71 6.65 3.58 10.43
CA VAL A 71 6.62 2.13 10.73
C VAL A 71 6.53 1.33 9.42
N ALA A 72 5.63 1.71 8.52
CA ALA A 72 5.51 1.07 7.20
C ALA A 72 6.80 1.23 6.36
N LEU A 73 7.44 2.40 6.41
CA LEU A 73 8.72 2.64 5.73
C LEU A 73 9.83 1.72 6.25
N MET A 74 9.92 1.52 7.55
CA MET A 74 10.89 0.57 8.14
C MET A 74 10.65 -0.85 7.63
N PHE A 75 9.40 -1.27 7.50
CA PHE A 75 9.06 -2.56 6.89
C PHE A 75 9.57 -2.65 5.44
N TYR A 76 9.31 -1.64 4.59
CA TYR A 76 9.76 -1.66 3.20
C TYR A 76 11.28 -1.59 3.06
N LEU A 77 11.97 -0.81 3.91
CA LEU A 77 13.45 -0.74 3.92
C LEU A 77 14.10 -2.07 4.30
N ARG A 78 13.44 -2.85 5.18
CA ARG A 78 13.90 -4.21 5.52
C ARG A 78 13.77 -5.17 4.35
N LEU A 79 12.70 -5.05 3.56
CA LEU A 79 12.48 -5.90 2.38
C LEU A 79 13.45 -5.57 1.24
N SER A 80 13.64 -4.28 0.92
CA SER A 80 14.55 -3.77 -0.10
C SER A 80 14.78 -2.27 0.09
N ARG A 81 16.05 -1.84 0.07
CA ARG A 81 16.38 -0.41 0.17
C ARG A 81 15.81 0.39 -0.98
N THR A 82 15.91 -0.13 -2.21
CA THR A 82 15.36 0.52 -3.42
C THR A 82 13.85 0.71 -3.30
N LEU A 83 13.12 -0.33 -2.89
CA LEU A 83 11.69 -0.26 -2.66
C LEU A 83 11.36 0.73 -1.53
N GLY A 84 12.09 0.71 -0.42
CA GLY A 84 11.89 1.61 0.70
C GLY A 84 12.04 3.07 0.31
N TYR A 85 13.08 3.44 -0.45
CA TYR A 85 13.25 4.82 -0.94
C TYR A 85 12.14 5.24 -1.90
N ALA A 86 11.69 4.35 -2.78
CA ALA A 86 10.55 4.64 -3.65
C ALA A 86 9.25 4.84 -2.83
N MET A 87 9.00 4.00 -1.83
CA MET A 87 7.86 4.16 -0.92
C MET A 87 7.95 5.43 -0.06
N LEU A 88 9.15 5.86 0.33
CA LEU A 88 9.34 7.16 0.97
C LEU A 88 8.84 8.30 0.08
N GLY A 89 9.19 8.28 -1.22
CA GLY A 89 8.68 9.25 -2.19
C GLY A 89 7.15 9.23 -2.27
N VAL A 90 6.54 8.04 -2.32
CA VAL A 90 5.06 7.88 -2.29
C VAL A 90 4.47 8.48 -1.02
N PHE A 91 5.03 8.17 0.15
CA PHE A 91 4.54 8.70 1.43
C PHE A 91 4.67 10.22 1.53
N VAL A 92 5.75 10.79 1.04
CA VAL A 92 5.93 12.25 1.00
C VAL A 92 4.85 12.88 0.14
N LEU A 93 4.60 12.37 -1.07
CA LEU A 93 3.57 12.90 -1.97
C LEU A 93 2.16 12.80 -1.35
N LEU A 94 1.81 11.64 -0.79
CA LEU A 94 0.50 11.43 -0.16
C LEU A 94 0.35 12.27 1.11
N GLY A 95 1.41 12.43 1.90
CA GLY A 95 1.42 13.30 3.07
C GLY A 95 1.24 14.76 2.74
N LEU A 96 1.98 15.28 1.74
CA LEU A 96 1.82 16.66 1.26
C LEU A 96 0.41 16.91 0.71
N GLY A 97 -0.14 15.96 -0.06
CA GLY A 97 -1.51 16.03 -0.54
C GLY A 97 -2.54 16.06 0.60
N SER A 98 -2.36 15.21 1.61
CA SER A 98 -3.24 15.17 2.80
C SER A 98 -3.15 16.46 3.61
N GLU A 99 -1.94 17.01 3.81
CA GLU A 99 -1.75 18.30 4.48
C GLU A 99 -2.43 19.44 3.72
N GLY A 100 -2.26 19.51 2.39
CA GLY A 100 -2.90 20.52 1.56
C GLY A 100 -4.43 20.47 1.65
N LEU A 101 -5.00 19.26 1.56
CA LEU A 101 -6.45 19.07 1.70
C LEU A 101 -6.94 19.36 3.13
N TYR A 102 -6.18 18.98 4.14
CA TYR A 102 -6.51 19.28 5.54
C TYR A 102 -6.58 20.80 5.78
N ARG A 103 -5.62 21.56 5.24
CA ARG A 103 -5.61 23.04 5.35
C ARG A 103 -6.78 23.67 4.59
N ALA A 104 -7.13 23.13 3.43
CA ALA A 104 -8.19 23.67 2.59
C ALA A 104 -9.60 23.35 3.11
N LEU A 105 -9.82 22.13 3.59
CA LEU A 105 -11.14 21.60 3.92
C LEU A 105 -11.41 21.52 5.43
N GLY A 106 -10.37 21.38 6.25
CA GLY A 106 -10.49 21.02 7.66
C GLY A 106 -10.67 19.52 7.90
N ALA A 107 -10.68 19.13 9.18
CA ALA A 107 -10.67 17.73 9.58
C ALA A 107 -11.89 16.92 9.14
N MET A 108 -13.09 17.40 9.44
CA MET A 108 -14.32 16.63 9.20
C MET A 108 -14.64 16.44 7.72
N PRO A 109 -14.57 17.47 6.85
CA PRO A 109 -14.76 17.27 5.42
C PRO A 109 -13.69 16.37 4.79
N LEU A 110 -12.42 16.46 5.23
CA LEU A 110 -11.37 15.56 4.76
C LEU A 110 -11.65 14.12 5.17
N LEU A 111 -12.09 13.89 6.41
CA LEU A 111 -12.45 12.54 6.87
C LEU A 111 -13.64 11.97 6.08
N ALA A 112 -14.66 12.78 5.81
CA ALA A 112 -15.80 12.38 5.00
C ALA A 112 -15.38 12.04 3.56
N LEU A 113 -14.52 12.86 2.94
CA LEU A 113 -13.97 12.61 1.61
C LEU A 113 -13.15 11.30 1.60
N ALA A 114 -12.25 11.14 2.55
CA ALA A 114 -11.44 9.92 2.67
C ALA A 114 -12.33 8.68 2.87
N GLY A 115 -13.34 8.76 3.71
CA GLY A 115 -14.29 7.66 3.93
C GLY A 115 -15.08 7.29 2.68
N GLY A 116 -15.57 8.28 1.93
CA GLY A 116 -16.29 8.06 0.67
C GLY A 116 -15.39 7.41 -0.40
N VAL A 117 -14.17 7.94 -0.60
CA VAL A 117 -13.21 7.37 -1.54
C VAL A 117 -12.78 5.97 -1.11
N PHE A 118 -12.57 5.73 0.18
CA PHE A 118 -12.25 4.41 0.73
C PHE A 118 -13.33 3.38 0.37
N LEU A 119 -14.60 3.72 0.63
CA LEU A 119 -15.72 2.83 0.35
C LEU A 119 -15.81 2.47 -1.13
N VAL A 120 -15.75 3.48 -2.01
CA VAL A 120 -15.80 3.27 -3.48
C VAL A 120 -14.61 2.43 -3.96
N ALA A 121 -13.40 2.73 -3.48
CA ALA A 121 -12.21 1.99 -3.86
C ALA A 121 -12.28 0.53 -3.41
N TRP A 122 -12.78 0.24 -2.21
CA TRP A 122 -12.99 -1.13 -1.73
C TRP A 122 -14.05 -1.87 -2.51
N ILE A 123 -15.18 -1.24 -2.85
CA ILE A 123 -16.19 -1.87 -3.70
C ILE A 123 -15.56 -2.26 -5.04
N ALA A 124 -14.79 -1.37 -5.67
CA ALA A 124 -14.09 -1.68 -6.92
C ALA A 124 -13.07 -2.83 -6.75
N GLN A 125 -12.32 -2.87 -5.64
CA GLN A 125 -11.42 -3.98 -5.32
C GLN A 125 -12.15 -5.33 -5.24
N PHE A 126 -13.29 -5.37 -4.55
CA PHE A 126 -14.09 -6.60 -4.46
C PHE A 126 -14.63 -7.04 -5.84
N ILE A 127 -15.03 -6.09 -6.69
CA ILE A 127 -15.41 -6.39 -8.09
C ILE A 127 -14.22 -6.99 -8.84
N GLY A 128 -13.01 -6.40 -8.72
CA GLY A 128 -11.79 -6.90 -9.32
C GLY A 128 -11.48 -8.34 -8.90
N HIS A 129 -11.55 -8.64 -7.62
CA HIS A 129 -11.33 -9.98 -7.09
C HIS A 129 -12.44 -10.97 -7.49
N HIS A 130 -13.67 -10.51 -7.63
CA HIS A 130 -14.76 -11.34 -8.17
C HIS A 130 -14.48 -11.75 -9.64
N LEU A 131 -13.99 -10.82 -10.46
CA LEU A 131 -13.58 -11.12 -11.85
C LEU A 131 -12.35 -12.06 -11.91
N GLU A 132 -11.46 -11.99 -10.93
CA GLU A 132 -10.33 -12.91 -10.79
C GLU A 132 -10.76 -14.32 -10.38
N GLY A 133 -11.93 -14.48 -9.77
CA GLY A 133 -12.39 -15.73 -9.16
C GLY A 133 -11.66 -16.10 -7.88
N LYS A 134 -10.99 -15.14 -7.24
CA LYS A 134 -10.21 -15.31 -6.00
C LYS A 134 -10.65 -14.32 -4.92
N ARG A 135 -10.51 -14.74 -3.67
CA ARG A 135 -10.71 -13.84 -2.54
C ARG A 135 -9.55 -12.83 -2.44
N PRO A 136 -9.80 -11.62 -1.91
CA PRO A 136 -8.73 -10.67 -1.63
C PRO A 136 -7.66 -11.26 -0.71
N SER A 137 -6.39 -11.13 -1.07
CA SER A 137 -5.25 -11.74 -0.34
C SER A 137 -5.15 -11.26 1.11
N PHE A 138 -5.55 -10.02 1.42
CA PHE A 138 -5.52 -9.47 2.79
C PHE A 138 -6.47 -10.21 3.75
N LEU A 139 -7.48 -10.94 3.26
CA LEU A 139 -8.33 -11.80 4.09
C LEU A 139 -7.57 -13.03 4.59
N THR A 140 -6.46 -13.39 3.95
CA THR A 140 -5.58 -14.48 4.37
C THR A 140 -4.51 -13.97 5.34
N ASP A 141 -3.91 -12.81 5.04
CA ASP A 141 -2.88 -12.18 5.87
C ASP A 141 -2.94 -10.65 5.68
N LEU A 142 -3.08 -9.92 6.79
CA LEU A 142 -3.14 -8.46 6.80
C LEU A 142 -1.86 -7.80 6.26
N ALA A 143 -0.73 -8.50 6.27
CA ALA A 143 0.51 -8.01 5.66
C ALA A 143 0.32 -7.66 4.18
N TYR A 144 -0.62 -8.30 3.48
CA TYR A 144 -0.93 -7.98 2.09
C TYR A 144 -1.48 -6.56 1.88
N LEU A 145 -1.99 -5.89 2.93
CA LEU A 145 -2.33 -4.46 2.84
C LEU A 145 -1.08 -3.59 2.60
N LEU A 146 0.08 -4.01 3.10
CA LEU A 146 1.36 -3.36 2.82
C LEU A 146 1.99 -3.86 1.51
N ILE A 147 1.76 -5.12 1.16
CA ILE A 147 2.31 -5.71 -0.06
C ILE A 147 1.65 -5.15 -1.32
N GLY A 148 0.36 -4.83 -1.31
CA GLY A 148 -0.34 -4.23 -2.44
C GLY A 148 0.35 -2.97 -2.99
N PRO A 149 0.58 -1.92 -2.19
CA PRO A 149 1.35 -0.74 -2.60
C PRO A 149 2.77 -1.08 -3.07
N ALA A 150 3.47 -1.96 -2.34
CA ALA A 150 4.81 -2.42 -2.70
C ALA A 150 4.86 -3.09 -4.09
N TRP A 151 3.87 -3.91 -4.40
CA TRP A 151 3.77 -4.61 -5.68
C TRP A 151 3.58 -3.65 -6.86
N LEU A 152 2.74 -2.61 -6.71
CA LEU A 152 2.58 -1.58 -7.73
C LEU A 152 3.88 -0.80 -7.96
N VAL A 153 4.52 -0.36 -6.87
CA VAL A 153 5.79 0.37 -6.94
C VAL A 153 6.89 -0.51 -7.54
N ALA A 154 6.96 -1.78 -7.15
CA ALA A 154 7.90 -2.75 -7.71
C ALA A 154 7.69 -2.95 -9.22
N LYS A 155 6.43 -3.06 -9.68
CA LYS A 155 6.10 -3.11 -11.11
C LYS A 155 6.54 -1.84 -11.85
N LEU A 156 6.32 -0.67 -11.25
CA LEU A 156 6.75 0.61 -11.84
C LEU A 156 8.28 0.67 -11.93
N LEU A 157 9.00 0.37 -10.87
CA LEU A 157 10.47 0.36 -10.84
C LEU A 157 11.05 -0.56 -11.90
N ARG A 158 10.51 -1.78 -12.03
CA ARG A 158 10.94 -2.73 -13.08
C ARG A 158 10.70 -2.21 -14.50
N ARG A 159 9.57 -1.51 -14.74
CA ARG A 159 9.31 -0.87 -16.04
C ARG A 159 10.30 0.26 -16.35
N LEU A 160 10.82 0.91 -15.32
CA LEU A 160 11.85 1.95 -15.43
C LEU A 160 13.29 1.37 -15.48
N GLY A 161 13.45 0.04 -15.49
CA GLY A 161 14.76 -0.62 -15.53
C GLY A 161 15.49 -0.61 -14.18
N VAL A 162 14.82 -0.28 -13.08
CA VAL A 162 15.42 -0.25 -11.74
C VAL A 162 15.33 -1.63 -11.10
N ALA A 163 16.48 -2.17 -10.67
CA ALA A 163 16.56 -3.43 -9.93
C ALA A 163 16.03 -3.28 -8.49
N ILE A 164 15.27 -4.28 -8.02
CA ILE A 164 14.69 -4.35 -6.68
C ILE A 164 14.88 -5.74 -6.07
#